data_5d51eb3acbcaaaefbf75714471691ff1
#
_entry.id   5d51eb3acbcaaaefbf75714471691ff1
#
_cell.length_a   1.000
_cell.length_b   1.000
_cell.length_c   1.000
_cell.angle_alpha   90.00
_cell.angle_beta   90.00
_cell.angle_gamma   90.00
#
_symmetry.space_group_name_H-M   'P 1'
#
loop_
_entity.id
_entity.type
_entity.pdbx_description
1 polymer ?
#
loop_
_entity_poly.entity_id
_entity_poly.type
_entity_poly.pdbx_seq_one_letter_code
_entity_poly.pdbx_strand_id
1 'polypeptide(L)'
;MLKKIKKVVTPIFLSVICGAICGKLIYQIYDKKLETDITGEKIYLIQAGAYQSYDSMVHNTSISNYIYYKDQDGLFKSIIGLTESKENIEKIKSTYQDEVIVSEYYSKDKTLNNKIKEYDKKMISTTNQEELKKIVLEILSLYKDKDTTLTQIIS
;
A
#
# COMPACT_ATOMS: atom_id res chain seq x y z
N MET A 1 45.04 40.89 12.89
CA MET A 1 43.90 40.51 12.01
C MET A 1 43.46 39.04 12.15
N LEU A 2 44.34 38.07 12.08
CA LEU A 2 44.06 36.63 12.19
C LEU A 2 43.27 36.20 13.43
N LYS A 3 43.50 36.79 14.61
CA LYS A 3 42.75 36.44 15.85
C LYS A 3 41.27 36.86 15.82
N LYS A 4 40.91 37.93 15.10
CA LYS A 4 39.50 38.36 14.94
C LYS A 4 38.73 37.48 13.96
N ILE A 5 39.41 37.03 12.89
CA ILE A 5 38.80 36.13 11.90
C ILE A 5 38.48 34.76 12.52
N LYS A 6 39.39 34.18 13.32
CA LYS A 6 39.15 32.92 14.04
C LYS A 6 37.94 32.98 14.97
N LYS A 7 37.71 34.11 15.66
CA LYS A 7 36.54 34.27 16.57
C LYS A 7 35.18 34.22 15.85
N VAL A 8 35.12 34.55 14.56
CA VAL A 8 33.89 34.55 13.77
C VAL A 8 33.74 33.26 12.99
N VAL A 9 34.85 32.78 12.40
CA VAL A 9 34.83 31.58 11.54
C VAL A 9 34.58 30.30 12.36
N THR A 10 35.15 30.20 13.57
CA THR A 10 35.00 29.01 14.41
C THR A 10 33.52 28.68 14.78
N PRO A 11 32.71 29.66 15.27
CA PRO A 11 31.30 29.35 15.57
C PRO A 11 30.46 29.05 14.33
N ILE A 12 30.77 29.68 13.19
CA ILE A 12 30.08 29.38 11.93
C ILE A 12 30.37 27.92 11.50
N PHE A 13 31.62 27.52 11.52
CA PHE A 13 32.02 26.15 11.17
C PHE A 13 31.42 25.11 12.13
N LEU A 14 31.37 25.42 13.42
CA LEU A 14 30.77 24.55 14.42
C LEU A 14 29.26 24.40 14.20
N SER A 15 28.54 25.47 13.86
CA SER A 15 27.10 25.41 13.60
C SER A 15 26.78 24.58 12.35
N VAL A 16 27.59 24.64 11.30
CA VAL A 16 27.44 23.83 10.10
C VAL A 16 27.62 22.34 10.42
N ILE A 17 28.64 21.99 11.22
CA ILE A 17 28.88 20.60 11.64
C ILE A 17 27.73 20.12 12.52
N CYS A 18 27.28 20.89 13.50
CA CYS A 18 26.13 20.51 14.32
C CYS A 18 24.85 20.33 13.49
N GLY A 19 24.59 21.23 12.54
CA GLY A 19 23.45 21.12 11.63
C GLY A 19 23.49 19.85 10.78
N ALA A 20 24.67 19.51 10.25
CA ALA A 20 24.85 18.28 9.46
C ALA A 20 24.64 17.00 10.31
N ILE A 21 25.16 16.99 11.55
CA ILE A 21 24.98 15.86 12.47
C ILE A 21 23.51 15.73 12.87
N CYS A 22 22.84 16.81 13.25
CA CYS A 22 21.42 16.80 13.60
C CYS A 22 20.54 16.39 12.41
N GLY A 23 20.83 16.90 11.20
CA GLY A 23 20.12 16.51 9.99
C GLY A 23 20.26 15.02 9.70
N LYS A 24 21.45 14.45 9.84
CA LYS A 24 21.69 13.01 9.65
C LYS A 24 20.96 12.16 10.70
N LEU A 25 20.94 12.61 11.96
CA LEU A 25 20.22 11.91 13.04
C LEU A 25 18.71 11.92 12.80
N ILE A 26 18.16 13.07 12.42
CA ILE A 26 16.73 13.18 12.08
C ILE A 26 16.41 12.28 10.90
N TYR A 27 17.20 12.30 9.84
CA TYR A 27 17.02 11.42 8.69
C TYR A 27 17.04 9.94 9.08
N GLN A 28 18.00 9.51 9.91
CA GLN A 28 18.08 8.12 10.38
C GLN A 28 16.89 7.71 11.27
N ILE A 29 16.36 8.65 12.07
CA ILE A 29 15.16 8.37 12.89
C ILE A 29 13.92 8.24 11.99
N TYR A 30 13.81 9.07 10.97
CA TYR A 30 12.72 9.00 9.98
C TYR A 30 12.79 7.71 9.16
N ASP A 31 13.96 7.35 8.65
CA ASP A 31 14.18 6.11 7.90
C ASP A 31 13.86 4.87 8.74
N LYS A 32 14.38 4.79 9.98
CA LYS A 32 14.04 3.72 10.90
C LYS A 32 12.56 3.66 11.26
N LYS A 33 11.89 4.79 11.41
CA LYS A 33 10.46 4.84 11.72
C LYS A 33 9.64 4.36 10.52
N LEU A 34 10.01 4.74 9.31
CA LEU A 34 9.43 4.22 8.08
C LEU A 34 9.65 2.71 7.95
N GLU A 35 10.87 2.20 8.17
CA GLU A 35 11.16 0.75 8.12
C GLU A 35 10.40 -0.04 9.19
N THR A 36 10.19 0.52 10.40
CA THR A 36 9.45 -0.16 11.47
C THR A 36 7.94 -0.15 11.24
N ASP A 37 7.41 0.85 10.56
CA ASP A 37 5.99 0.89 10.21
C ASP A 37 5.67 0.03 8.97
N ILE A 38 6.66 -0.27 8.12
CA ILE A 38 6.55 -1.12 6.92
C ILE A 38 6.85 -2.62 7.23
N THR A 39 6.76 -3.08 8.49
CA THR A 39 6.89 -4.49 8.83
C THR A 39 5.67 -5.30 8.40
N GLY A 40 5.49 -5.46 7.09
CA GLY A 40 4.41 -6.24 6.50
C GLY A 40 4.83 -6.78 5.14
N GLU A 41 4.07 -7.73 4.62
CA GLU A 41 4.23 -8.21 3.25
C GLU A 41 3.48 -7.29 2.30
N LYS A 42 4.12 -6.94 1.18
CA LYS A 42 3.53 -6.07 0.16
C LYS A 42 2.39 -6.78 -0.55
N ILE A 43 1.26 -6.10 -0.64
CA ILE A 43 0.06 -6.55 -1.34
C ILE A 43 -0.36 -5.48 -2.35
N TYR A 44 -0.81 -5.90 -3.51
CA TYR A 44 -1.45 -5.05 -4.51
C TYR A 44 -2.97 -5.14 -4.37
N LEU A 45 -3.61 -4.00 -4.15
CA LEU A 45 -5.06 -3.87 -4.16
C LEU A 45 -5.49 -3.35 -5.53
N ILE A 46 -6.36 -4.10 -6.20
CA ILE A 46 -6.99 -3.67 -7.44
C ILE A 46 -8.33 -3.04 -7.06
N GLN A 47 -8.51 -1.75 -7.41
CA GLN A 47 -9.62 -0.92 -7.00
C GLN A 47 -10.48 -0.55 -8.20
N ALA A 48 -11.80 -0.63 -8.06
CA ALA A 48 -12.74 -0.11 -9.04
C ALA A 48 -12.93 1.42 -8.90
N GLY A 49 -12.68 1.97 -7.70
CA GLY A 49 -12.78 3.40 -7.49
C GLY A 49 -12.51 3.84 -6.04
N ALA A 50 -12.44 5.17 -5.86
CA ALA A 50 -12.35 5.82 -4.57
C ALA A 50 -13.44 6.92 -4.49
N TYR A 51 -14.20 6.94 -3.40
CA TYR A 51 -15.43 7.74 -3.27
C TYR A 51 -15.44 8.51 -1.96
N GLN A 52 -16.05 9.70 -1.95
CA GLN A 52 -16.14 10.54 -0.77
C GLN A 52 -17.13 10.02 0.29
N SER A 53 -18.12 9.23 -0.11
CA SER A 53 -19.11 8.65 0.79
C SER A 53 -19.42 7.20 0.43
N TYR A 54 -19.93 6.45 1.42
CA TYR A 54 -20.42 5.10 1.22
C TYR A 54 -21.54 5.03 0.16
N ASP A 55 -22.50 5.96 0.23
CA ASP A 55 -23.61 6.01 -0.72
C ASP A 55 -23.11 6.27 -2.16
N SER A 56 -22.16 7.19 -2.31
CA SER A 56 -21.54 7.43 -3.61
C SER A 56 -20.83 6.19 -4.16
N MET A 57 -20.14 5.43 -3.30
CA MET A 57 -19.50 4.17 -3.70
C MET A 57 -20.53 3.15 -4.16
N VAL A 58 -21.59 2.92 -3.39
CA VAL A 58 -22.65 1.93 -3.72
C VAL A 58 -23.34 2.26 -5.05
N HIS A 59 -23.61 3.56 -5.30
CA HIS A 59 -24.31 3.97 -6.52
C HIS A 59 -23.42 3.99 -7.78
N ASN A 60 -22.11 4.22 -7.63
CA ASN A 60 -21.20 4.41 -8.76
C ASN A 60 -20.26 3.22 -9.02
N THR A 61 -20.23 2.19 -8.14
CA THR A 61 -19.46 0.99 -8.41
C THR A 61 -20.25 0.08 -9.35
N SER A 62 -19.80 -0.07 -10.59
CA SER A 62 -20.43 -0.92 -11.62
C SER A 62 -20.27 -2.42 -11.36
N ILE A 63 -19.32 -2.80 -10.49
CA ILE A 63 -18.95 -4.18 -10.20
C ILE A 63 -19.69 -4.66 -8.96
N SER A 64 -20.43 -5.75 -9.07
CA SER A 64 -21.31 -6.27 -8.00
C SER A 64 -20.57 -6.97 -6.84
N ASN A 65 -19.37 -7.46 -7.09
CA ASN A 65 -18.58 -8.22 -6.11
C ASN A 65 -17.31 -7.46 -5.74
N TYR A 66 -17.38 -6.74 -4.64
CA TYR A 66 -16.24 -6.01 -4.08
C TYR A 66 -16.28 -6.04 -2.54
N ILE A 67 -15.14 -5.82 -1.94
CA ILE A 67 -15.04 -5.40 -0.54
C ILE A 67 -14.71 -3.91 -0.52
N TYR A 68 -14.96 -3.23 0.60
CA TYR A 68 -14.58 -1.83 0.73
C TYR A 68 -13.90 -1.57 2.06
N TYR A 69 -13.10 -0.53 2.10
CA TYR A 69 -12.58 0.02 3.34
C TYR A 69 -12.53 1.55 3.23
N LYS A 70 -12.50 2.20 4.39
CA LYS A 70 -12.31 3.64 4.48
C LYS A 70 -10.83 3.92 4.71
N ASP A 71 -10.20 4.64 3.79
CA ASP A 71 -8.80 4.99 3.87
C ASP A 71 -8.54 6.10 4.89
N GLN A 72 -7.26 6.34 5.22
CA GLN A 72 -6.83 7.41 6.12
C GLN A 72 -7.23 8.79 5.62
N ASP A 73 -7.31 8.99 4.32
CA ASP A 73 -7.82 10.20 3.67
C ASP A 73 -9.34 10.36 3.78
N GLY A 74 -10.03 9.42 4.42
CA GLY A 74 -11.49 9.41 4.58
C GLY A 74 -12.27 8.91 3.38
N LEU A 75 -11.59 8.48 2.30
CA LEU A 75 -12.21 7.96 1.09
C LEU A 75 -12.62 6.49 1.25
N PHE A 76 -13.78 6.14 0.69
CA PHE A 76 -14.23 4.76 0.55
C PHE A 76 -13.67 4.17 -0.74
N LYS A 77 -12.86 3.14 -0.63
CA LYS A 77 -12.24 2.45 -1.76
C LYS A 77 -12.90 1.11 -1.99
N SER A 78 -13.38 0.86 -3.20
CA SER A 78 -13.96 -0.42 -3.60
C SER A 78 -12.88 -1.33 -4.18
N ILE A 79 -12.59 -2.44 -3.49
CA ILE A 79 -11.53 -3.39 -3.83
C ILE A 79 -12.16 -4.60 -4.55
N ILE A 80 -11.66 -4.90 -5.72
CA ILE A 80 -12.14 -5.97 -6.59
C ILE A 80 -11.12 -7.08 -6.81
N GLY A 81 -9.91 -6.92 -6.27
CA GLY A 81 -8.87 -7.95 -6.32
C GLY A 81 -7.71 -7.64 -5.39
N LEU A 82 -7.03 -8.70 -4.99
CA LEU A 82 -5.87 -8.69 -4.09
C LEU A 82 -4.84 -9.70 -4.58
N THR A 83 -3.56 -9.33 -4.60
CA THR A 83 -2.46 -10.23 -4.95
C THR A 83 -1.14 -9.71 -4.42
N GLU A 84 -0.18 -10.58 -4.13
CA GLU A 84 1.22 -10.22 -3.89
C GLU A 84 2.05 -10.26 -5.19
N SER A 85 1.54 -10.91 -6.24
CA SER A 85 2.23 -11.12 -7.50
C SER A 85 1.92 -10.02 -8.51
N LYS A 86 2.95 -9.35 -9.01
CA LYS A 86 2.80 -8.39 -10.12
C LYS A 86 2.23 -9.02 -11.40
N GLU A 87 2.55 -10.28 -11.64
CA GLU A 87 2.05 -11.03 -12.81
C GLU A 87 0.52 -11.21 -12.75
N ASN A 88 -0.01 -11.45 -11.56
CA ASN A 88 -1.45 -11.63 -11.36
C ASN A 88 -2.24 -10.32 -11.48
N ILE A 89 -1.60 -9.15 -11.34
CA ILE A 89 -2.28 -7.86 -11.51
C ILE A 89 -2.94 -7.78 -12.89
N GLU A 90 -2.18 -8.07 -13.96
CA GLU A 90 -2.71 -8.00 -15.32
C GLU A 90 -3.77 -9.09 -15.59
N LYS A 91 -3.61 -10.26 -15.02
CA LYS A 91 -4.65 -11.31 -15.08
C LYS A 91 -5.96 -10.86 -14.41
N ILE A 92 -5.88 -10.28 -13.21
CA ILE A 92 -7.06 -9.78 -12.50
C ILE A 92 -7.70 -8.64 -13.30
N LYS A 93 -6.91 -7.66 -13.77
CA LYS A 93 -7.41 -6.56 -14.61
C LYS A 93 -8.17 -7.07 -15.84
N SER A 94 -7.66 -8.12 -16.50
CA SER A 94 -8.29 -8.68 -17.69
C SER A 94 -9.67 -9.30 -17.45
N THR A 95 -10.05 -9.53 -16.19
CA THR A 95 -11.39 -10.03 -15.83
C THR A 95 -12.44 -8.92 -15.76
N TYR A 96 -12.01 -7.67 -15.77
CA TYR A 96 -12.87 -6.48 -15.70
C TYR A 96 -12.79 -5.68 -17.00
N GLN A 97 -13.90 -5.05 -17.38
CA GLN A 97 -13.96 -4.21 -18.60
C GLN A 97 -13.65 -2.75 -18.29
N ASP A 98 -13.83 -2.35 -17.03
CA ASP A 98 -13.64 -0.98 -16.59
C ASP A 98 -12.16 -0.72 -16.25
N GLU A 99 -11.77 0.54 -16.31
CA GLU A 99 -10.46 1.00 -15.86
C GLU A 99 -10.33 0.80 -14.35
N VAL A 100 -9.24 0.15 -13.92
CA VAL A 100 -8.97 -0.17 -12.52
C VAL A 100 -7.69 0.46 -12.03
N ILE A 101 -7.68 0.85 -10.75
CA ILE A 101 -6.54 1.47 -10.09
C ILE A 101 -5.81 0.39 -9.29
N VAL A 102 -4.47 0.37 -9.35
CA VAL A 102 -3.64 -0.51 -8.52
C VAL A 102 -2.92 0.31 -7.47
N SER A 103 -3.05 -0.08 -6.22
CA SER A 103 -2.38 0.57 -5.09
C SER A 103 -1.58 -0.44 -4.28
N GLU A 104 -0.43 -0.02 -3.77
CA GLU A 104 0.45 -0.83 -2.95
C GLU A 104 0.10 -0.66 -1.46
N TYR A 105 -0.01 -1.78 -0.76
CA TYR A 105 -0.27 -1.84 0.68
C TYR A 105 0.65 -2.85 1.36
N TYR A 106 0.74 -2.74 2.67
CA TYR A 106 1.50 -3.68 3.50
C TYR A 106 0.59 -4.31 4.54
N SER A 107 0.55 -5.64 4.57
CA SER A 107 -0.22 -6.42 5.53
C SER A 107 0.69 -7.06 6.57
N LYS A 108 0.32 -6.92 7.85
CA LYS A 108 0.99 -7.59 8.97
C LYS A 108 0.36 -8.94 9.33
N ASP A 109 -0.78 -9.28 8.75
CA ASP A 109 -1.46 -10.57 8.99
C ASP A 109 -0.79 -11.71 8.20
N LYS A 110 0.15 -12.40 8.85
CA LYS A 110 0.88 -13.54 8.25
C LYS A 110 -0.03 -14.65 7.76
N THR A 111 -1.15 -14.91 8.46
CA THR A 111 -2.08 -15.98 8.07
C THR A 111 -2.76 -15.63 6.76
N LEU A 112 -3.16 -14.39 6.63
CA LEU A 112 -3.80 -13.86 5.44
C LEU A 112 -2.82 -13.83 4.26
N ASN A 113 -1.60 -13.32 4.48
CA ASN A 113 -0.57 -13.26 3.45
C ASN A 113 -0.23 -14.66 2.92
N ASN A 114 -0.13 -15.66 3.79
CA ASN A 114 0.10 -17.04 3.35
C ASN A 114 -1.04 -17.57 2.48
N LYS A 115 -2.28 -17.23 2.78
CA LYS A 115 -3.43 -17.60 1.94
C LYS A 115 -3.39 -16.88 0.59
N ILE A 116 -3.06 -15.59 0.56
CA ILE A 116 -2.90 -14.86 -0.71
C ILE A 116 -1.85 -15.55 -1.59
N LYS A 117 -0.69 -15.92 -1.03
CA LYS A 117 0.36 -16.65 -1.76
C LYS A 117 -0.13 -17.98 -2.34
N GLU A 118 -0.98 -18.69 -1.61
CA GLU A 118 -1.59 -19.94 -2.10
C GLU A 118 -2.50 -19.67 -3.30
N TYR A 119 -3.37 -18.68 -3.19
CA TYR A 119 -4.26 -18.29 -4.28
C TYR A 119 -3.52 -17.69 -5.46
N ASP A 120 -2.46 -16.92 -5.23
CA ASP A 120 -1.60 -16.38 -6.28
C ASP A 120 -1.01 -17.49 -7.16
N LYS A 121 -0.56 -18.59 -6.56
CA LYS A 121 -0.09 -19.76 -7.30
C LYS A 121 -1.18 -20.39 -8.15
N LYS A 122 -2.41 -20.48 -7.65
CA LYS A 122 -3.58 -20.98 -8.40
C LYS A 122 -3.89 -20.05 -9.57
N MET A 123 -3.86 -18.72 -9.37
CA MET A 123 -4.07 -17.72 -10.43
C MET A 123 -3.00 -17.80 -11.53
N ILE A 124 -1.74 -18.03 -11.17
CA ILE A 124 -0.67 -18.18 -12.17
C ILE A 124 -0.92 -19.40 -13.06
N SER A 125 -1.39 -20.49 -12.49
CA SER A 125 -1.59 -21.77 -13.19
C SER A 125 -2.89 -21.83 -14.03
N THR A 126 -3.87 -20.96 -13.75
CA THR A 126 -5.14 -20.98 -14.51
C THR A 126 -5.11 -20.02 -15.71
N THR A 127 -5.72 -20.50 -16.81
CA THR A 127 -6.00 -19.70 -18.02
C THR A 127 -7.50 -19.47 -18.21
N ASN A 128 -8.33 -20.09 -17.38
CA ASN A 128 -9.78 -20.00 -17.47
C ASN A 128 -10.28 -18.76 -16.72
N GLN A 129 -10.97 -17.86 -17.42
CA GLN A 129 -11.47 -16.60 -16.88
C GLN A 129 -12.51 -16.78 -15.75
N GLU A 130 -13.39 -17.78 -15.86
CA GLU A 130 -14.40 -18.06 -14.82
C GLU A 130 -13.74 -18.61 -13.54
N GLU A 131 -12.75 -19.48 -13.70
CA GLU A 131 -11.97 -19.98 -12.57
C GLU A 131 -11.17 -18.86 -11.91
N LEU A 132 -10.56 -17.97 -12.70
CA LEU A 132 -9.83 -16.79 -12.21
C LEU A 132 -10.75 -15.88 -11.38
N LYS A 133 -11.95 -15.56 -11.88
CA LYS A 133 -12.94 -14.78 -11.13
C LYS A 133 -13.31 -15.44 -9.80
N LYS A 134 -13.51 -16.76 -9.80
CA LYS A 134 -13.80 -17.51 -8.59
C LYS A 134 -12.68 -17.40 -7.56
N ILE A 135 -11.42 -17.58 -7.98
CA ILE A 135 -10.26 -17.44 -7.10
C ILE A 135 -10.19 -16.00 -6.52
N VAL A 136 -10.40 -14.99 -7.33
CA VAL A 136 -10.41 -13.58 -6.88
C VAL A 136 -11.50 -13.35 -5.82
N LEU A 137 -12.71 -13.88 -6.03
CA LEU A 137 -13.80 -13.76 -5.05
C LEU A 137 -13.50 -14.50 -3.74
N GLU A 138 -12.86 -15.66 -3.82
CA GLU A 138 -12.42 -16.40 -2.63
C GLU A 138 -11.40 -15.59 -1.82
N ILE A 139 -10.43 -14.94 -2.47
CA ILE A 139 -9.47 -14.05 -1.80
C ILE A 139 -10.19 -12.88 -1.14
N LEU A 140 -11.08 -12.20 -1.86
CA LEU A 140 -11.86 -11.08 -1.32
C LEU A 140 -12.67 -11.47 -0.09
N SER A 141 -13.23 -12.68 -0.08
CA SER A 141 -14.01 -13.19 1.05
C SER A 141 -13.18 -13.33 2.34
N LEU A 142 -11.86 -13.54 2.22
CA LEU A 142 -10.97 -13.61 3.37
C LEU A 142 -10.84 -12.28 4.12
N TYR A 143 -11.12 -11.16 3.44
CA TYR A 143 -11.01 -9.80 3.98
C TYR A 143 -12.35 -9.23 4.44
N LYS A 144 -13.48 -9.80 4.01
CA LYS A 144 -14.81 -9.24 4.24
C LYS A 144 -15.16 -9.03 5.72
N ASP A 145 -14.64 -9.86 6.60
CA ASP A 145 -14.98 -9.88 8.03
C ASP A 145 -13.78 -9.58 8.94
N LYS A 146 -12.67 -9.08 8.37
CA LYS A 146 -11.46 -8.80 9.14
C LYS A 146 -11.19 -7.30 9.19
N ASP A 147 -11.09 -6.79 10.42
CA ASP A 147 -10.51 -5.47 10.73
C ASP A 147 -8.98 -5.52 10.49
N THR A 148 -8.60 -5.67 9.22
CA THR A 148 -7.21 -5.75 8.79
C THR A 148 -6.68 -4.35 8.56
N THR A 149 -5.75 -3.93 9.39
CA THR A 149 -4.96 -2.71 9.19
C THR A 149 -4.07 -2.86 7.95
N LEU A 150 -4.56 -2.37 6.83
CA LEU A 150 -3.76 -2.16 5.63
C LEU A 150 -3.10 -0.79 5.74
N THR A 151 -1.78 -0.72 5.61
CA THR A 151 -1.05 0.55 5.62
C THR A 151 -0.64 0.89 4.19
N GLN A 152 -1.16 1.99 3.66
CA GLN A 152 -0.72 2.55 2.38
C GLN A 152 0.57 3.33 2.60
N ILE A 153 1.57 3.11 1.73
CA ILE A 153 2.72 4.01 1.63
C ILE A 153 2.37 5.06 0.60
N ILE A 154 2.29 6.30 1.06
CA ILE A 154 2.20 7.48 0.20
C ILE A 154 3.64 7.81 -0.19
N SER A 155 4.00 7.59 -1.45
CA SER A 155 5.28 8.03 -2.04
C SER A 155 5.22 9.50 -2.43
#